data_4ab72c753a956bd72aa735940a73561d
#
_entry.id   4ab72c753a956bd72aa735940a73561d
#
_cell.length_a   1.000
_cell.length_b   1.000
_cell.length_c   1.000
_cell.angle_alpha   90.00
_cell.angle_beta   90.00
_cell.angle_gamma   90.00
#
_symmetry.space_group_name_H-M   'P 1'
#
loop_
_entity.id
_entity.type
_entity.pdbx_description
1 polymer ?
#
loop_
_entity_poly.entity_id
_entity_poly.type
_entity_poly.pdbx_seq_one_letter_code
_entity_poly.pdbx_strand_id
1 'polypeptide(L)'
;EDFIVGWNRYSXFXSLKMFNTAXILSVYTEXRXKITSMLIRTLVCTFQTXDFPKRLMLYXVKKLSMSXLISIPGLKKIYQVYSLYYQNVVHNIFFISSACVYCRNNEATEALTEKCGKPNKLWNYSIKKYEAEQQLIEMSKRCDCYYTIVRPYITYNNERIPWGIAPAYRFHRTIIERIKSGKPMFVWNGGTNYCTLTYSEDFAKALVGLFLNPKATNEDFHITSDYCYQWKDVLFTIYEELKIKPNFVDLPTSLIIKYLPEYKNELIGDRSLNAIFNNQKIKEAVPEVCFQTSLNEGIRRVIAYYETLSTFNYDFRYDARIDRMLSKCGEKGLHFIPYTNSTIHAKKTYLIYRYLPLRMANKLNEYIS
;
A
#
# COMPACT_ATOMS: atom_id res chain seq x y z
N GLU A 1 15.15 -14.81 11.83
CA GLU A 1 15.54 -14.59 10.44
C GLU A 1 14.30 -14.51 9.56
N ASP A 2 14.27 -13.51 8.74
CA ASP A 2 13.08 -12.86 8.21
C ASP A 2 12.42 -13.57 7.04
N PHE A 3 11.11 -13.75 7.12
CA PHE A 3 10.33 -14.24 5.99
C PHE A 3 9.23 -13.25 5.66
N ILE A 4 9.40 -12.46 4.63
CA ILE A 4 8.38 -11.54 4.10
C ILE A 4 8.32 -11.65 2.58
N VAL A 5 7.13 -11.72 2.05
CA VAL A 5 6.88 -12.00 0.65
C VAL A 5 6.74 -10.80 -0.26
N GLY A 6 7.36 -10.94 -1.39
CA GLY A 6 7.38 -9.94 -2.42
C GLY A 6 6.12 -9.79 -3.25
N TRP A 7 5.81 -8.56 -3.54
CA TRP A 7 4.85 -8.11 -4.52
C TRP A 7 5.54 -7.80 -5.85
N ASN A 8 4.80 -7.89 -6.91
CA ASN A 8 5.31 -7.65 -8.26
C ASN A 8 5.73 -6.19 -8.48
N ARG A 9 6.62 -5.97 -9.38
CA ARG A 9 7.52 -4.82 -9.64
C ARG A 9 6.94 -3.38 -9.65
N TYR A 10 5.65 -3.14 -9.41
CA TYR A 10 5.13 -1.79 -9.64
C TYR A 10 4.34 -1.12 -8.53
N SER A 11 4.00 -1.76 -7.46
CA SER A 11 3.30 -1.04 -6.39
C SER A 11 3.26 -1.65 -4.99
N UNK A 12 3.69 -2.71 -4.75
CA UNK A 12 3.42 -3.24 -3.50
C UNK A 12 4.54 -3.74 -2.67
N PHE A 13 5.57 -3.49 -3.21
CA PHE A 13 6.61 -3.91 -2.27
C PHE A 13 6.51 -3.25 -0.88
N UNK A 14 5.85 -2.51 -0.89
CA UNK A 14 5.76 -1.83 0.27
C UNK A 14 4.70 -2.18 1.23
N SER A 15 3.82 -2.63 0.75
CA SER A 15 2.81 -2.86 1.78
C SER A 15 3.14 -4.00 2.75
N LEU A 16 4.03 -4.88 2.38
CA LEU A 16 4.41 -6.01 3.23
C LEU A 16 5.76 -5.84 3.97
N LYS A 17 6.70 -5.08 3.47
CA LYS A 17 7.77 -4.53 4.33
C LYS A 17 7.20 -3.63 5.43
N MET A 18 5.94 -3.21 5.29
CA MET A 18 5.24 -2.43 6.31
C MET A 18 4.84 -3.26 7.53
N PHE A 19 4.77 -4.57 7.39
CA PHE A 19 4.67 -5.46 8.54
C PHE A 19 6.10 -5.71 9.03
N ASN A 20 6.70 -4.70 9.62
CA ASN A 20 7.92 -4.93 10.38
C ASN A 20 7.62 -6.08 11.33
N THR A 21 8.36 -7.16 11.21
CA THR A 21 8.26 -8.34 12.07
C THR A 21 8.27 -7.90 13.54
N ALA A 22 8.97 -6.85 13.83
CA ALA A 22 8.93 -6.20 15.14
C ALA A 22 7.55 -5.60 15.53
N UNK A 23 6.84 -5.31 14.65
CA UNK A 23 5.61 -4.86 14.97
C UNK A 23 4.65 -5.92 15.25
N ILE A 24 4.75 -6.74 14.38
CA ILE A 24 3.95 -7.95 14.61
C ILE A 24 4.43 -8.63 15.92
N LEU A 25 5.70 -8.73 16.14
CA LEU A 25 6.28 -9.30 17.35
C LEU A 25 6.04 -8.42 18.61
N SER A 26 5.99 -7.11 18.51
CA SER A 26 5.67 -6.26 19.66
C SER A 26 4.19 -6.33 20.02
N VAL A 27 3.29 -6.34 19.04
CA VAL A 27 1.85 -6.59 19.25
C VAL A 27 1.65 -8.01 19.79
N TYR A 28 2.47 -8.96 19.36
CA TYR A 28 2.46 -10.36 19.82
C TYR A 28 2.99 -10.48 21.26
N THR A 29 3.99 -9.72 21.66
CA THR A 29 4.52 -9.69 23.04
C THR A 29 3.55 -9.01 24.00
N GLU A 30 2.87 -8.00 23.59
CA GLU A 30 1.77 -7.41 24.39
C GLU A 30 0.56 -8.35 24.54
N UNK A 31 0.34 -9.01 23.67
CA UNK A 31 -0.70 -9.94 23.67
C UNK A 31 -0.40 -11.17 24.43
N ARG A 32 0.81 -11.32 24.36
CA ARG A 32 1.27 -12.49 25.10
C ARG A 32 0.84 -12.53 26.57
N UNK A 33 0.65 -11.62 26.87
CA UNK A 33 0.27 -11.53 28.18
C UNK A 33 -1.08 -11.98 28.44
N LYS A 34 -1.82 -11.83 27.59
CA LYS A 34 -3.21 -12.29 27.77
C LYS A 34 -3.46 -13.72 27.25
N ILE A 35 -2.56 -14.30 26.51
CA ILE A 35 -2.70 -15.63 25.89
C ILE A 35 -1.61 -16.56 26.43
N THR A 36 -1.72 -16.95 27.69
CA THR A 36 -0.75 -17.81 28.37
C THR A 36 -0.91 -19.32 28.03
N SER A 37 -1.77 -19.71 27.13
CA SER A 37 -2.02 -21.15 26.90
C SER A 37 -2.18 -21.61 25.46
N MET A 38 -2.03 -20.73 24.47
CA MET A 38 -2.15 -21.14 23.06
C MET A 38 -0.99 -20.62 22.22
N LEU A 39 -0.14 -21.50 21.78
CA LEU A 39 0.90 -21.20 20.79
C LEU A 39 0.25 -21.00 19.42
N ILE A 40 0.09 -19.76 19.02
CA ILE A 40 -0.34 -19.39 17.67
C ILE A 40 0.88 -19.40 16.77
N ARG A 41 0.94 -20.29 15.82
CA ARG A 41 1.92 -20.24 14.74
C ARG A 41 1.22 -19.80 13.46
N THR A 42 1.39 -18.54 13.10
CA THR A 42 0.97 -18.02 11.80
C THR A 42 2.13 -18.21 10.82
N LEU A 43 1.90 -18.99 9.79
CA LEU A 43 2.87 -19.11 8.71
C LEU A 43 2.57 -18.04 7.68
N VAL A 44 3.43 -17.04 7.61
CA VAL A 44 3.42 -16.08 6.52
C VAL A 44 4.18 -16.71 5.37
N CYS A 45 3.46 -17.33 4.43
CA CYS A 45 4.09 -17.97 3.27
C CYS A 45 4.41 -16.94 2.21
N THR A 46 5.70 -16.74 2.01
CA THR A 46 6.24 -15.89 0.96
C THR A 46 6.84 -16.78 -0.13
N PHE A 47 6.38 -16.58 -1.35
CA PHE A 47 6.97 -17.26 -2.50
C PHE A 47 7.79 -16.26 -3.32
N GLN A 48 9.11 -16.31 -3.16
CA GLN A 48 10.03 -15.83 -4.19
C GLN A 48 10.53 -17.05 -4.98
N THR A 49 10.57 -16.83 -6.25
CA THR A 49 11.12 -17.82 -7.16
C THR A 49 12.58 -18.11 -6.81
N UNK A 50 12.79 -19.35 -6.70
CA UNK A 50 14.02 -19.91 -6.62
C UNK A 50 14.37 -20.57 -5.32
N ASP A 51 14.99 -21.11 -5.22
CA ASP A 51 15.74 -22.02 -4.38
C ASP A 51 15.53 -21.85 -2.86
N PHE A 52 14.48 -22.49 -2.36
CA PHE A 52 14.29 -22.63 -0.91
C PHE A 52 14.67 -24.05 -0.46
N PRO A 53 15.47 -24.22 0.60
CA PRO A 53 15.78 -25.55 1.10
C PRO A 53 14.54 -26.22 1.71
N LYS A 54 14.12 -27.32 1.15
CA LYS A 54 12.95 -28.12 1.53
C LYS A 54 12.93 -28.59 3.01
N ARG A 55 14.07 -28.57 3.69
CA ARG A 55 14.22 -29.08 5.07
C ARG A 55 13.67 -28.16 6.16
N LEU A 56 13.75 -26.85 5.96
CA LEU A 56 13.29 -25.89 7.00
C LEU A 56 11.76 -25.83 7.06
N MET A 57 11.12 -26.10 5.93
CA MET A 57 9.66 -26.05 5.79
C MET A 57 8.96 -27.23 6.50
N LEU A 58 9.61 -28.41 6.55
CA LEU A 58 9.05 -29.62 7.19
C LEU A 58 9.02 -29.52 8.72
N TYR A 59 9.83 -28.76 9.32
CA TYR A 59 9.91 -28.68 10.79
C TYR A 59 8.79 -27.89 11.45
N UNK A 60 8.29 -27.10 10.73
CA UNK A 60 7.36 -26.38 11.24
C UNK A 60 6.06 -26.93 11.17
N VAL A 61 6.00 -27.70 10.35
CA VAL A 61 4.70 -28.22 9.95
C VAL A 61 4.12 -29.27 10.89
N LYS A 62 4.92 -29.88 11.70
CA LYS A 62 4.52 -31.11 12.41
C LYS A 62 3.62 -30.96 13.64
N LYS A 63 3.17 -29.79 14.09
CA LYS A 63 2.47 -29.75 15.40
C LYS A 63 1.32 -28.77 15.65
N LEU A 64 0.70 -28.04 14.69
CA LEU A 64 -0.40 -27.11 15.05
C LEU A 64 -1.32 -26.71 13.89
N SER A 65 -2.56 -26.34 14.21
CA SER A 65 -3.47 -25.68 13.29
C SER A 65 -2.87 -24.34 12.84
N MET A 66 -2.69 -24.14 11.53
CA MET A 66 -1.98 -22.98 11.00
C MET A 66 -2.85 -22.14 10.07
N SER A 67 -2.67 -20.83 10.11
CA SER A 67 -3.29 -19.89 9.16
C SER A 67 -2.24 -19.33 8.19
N UNK A 68 -2.34 -19.42 7.02
CA UNK A 68 -1.51 -19.01 6.13
C UNK A 68 -1.92 -17.72 5.70
N LEU A 69 -1.14 -16.85 5.72
CA LEU A 69 -1.32 -15.52 5.17
C LEU A 69 -0.74 -15.44 3.75
N ILE A 70 -1.57 -15.12 2.79
CA ILE A 70 -1.18 -15.17 1.38
C ILE A 70 -1.50 -13.85 0.67
N SER A 71 -0.53 -13.33 -0.08
CA SER A 71 -0.67 -12.14 -0.90
C SER A 71 0.07 -12.33 -2.24
N ILE A 72 -0.53 -13.10 -3.19
CA ILE A 72 0.19 -13.46 -4.42
C ILE A 72 -0.70 -13.34 -5.67
N PRO A 73 -0.15 -12.89 -6.81
CA PRO A 73 -0.73 -13.17 -8.11
C PRO A 73 -0.35 -14.60 -8.54
N GLY A 74 -1.33 -15.46 -8.73
CA GLY A 74 -1.13 -16.83 -9.22
C GLY A 74 -1.54 -17.94 -8.27
N LEU A 75 -2.82 -18.00 -7.92
CA LEU A 75 -3.40 -19.00 -7.01
C LEU A 75 -3.24 -20.45 -7.48
N LYS A 76 -3.02 -20.71 -8.78
CA LYS A 76 -2.75 -22.07 -9.29
C LYS A 76 -1.52 -22.71 -8.61
N LYS A 77 -0.45 -21.92 -8.39
CA LYS A 77 0.74 -22.41 -7.68
C LYS A 77 0.46 -22.63 -6.19
N ILE A 78 -0.37 -21.78 -5.59
CA ILE A 78 -0.77 -21.90 -4.18
C ILE A 78 -1.55 -23.21 -3.99
N TYR A 79 -2.49 -23.50 -4.88
CA TYR A 79 -3.28 -24.75 -4.84
C TYR A 79 -2.36 -25.98 -4.86
N GLN A 80 -1.37 -25.99 -5.75
CA GLN A 80 -0.41 -27.11 -5.84
C GLN A 80 0.39 -27.28 -4.55
N VAL A 81 0.88 -26.18 -3.98
CA VAL A 81 1.64 -26.22 -2.72
C VAL A 81 0.72 -26.61 -1.55
N TYR A 82 -0.49 -26.06 -1.49
CA TYR A 82 -1.46 -26.41 -0.43
C TYR A 82 -1.82 -27.90 -0.49
N SER A 83 -2.21 -28.40 -1.67
CA SER A 83 -2.62 -29.80 -1.83
C SER A 83 -1.49 -30.80 -1.57
N LEU A 84 -0.22 -30.40 -1.83
CA LEU A 84 0.94 -31.29 -1.64
C LEU A 84 1.45 -31.30 -0.20
N TYR A 85 1.36 -30.17 0.51
CA TYR A 85 2.10 -30.00 1.77
C TYR A 85 1.25 -29.57 2.97
N TYR A 86 0.08 -28.96 2.77
CA TYR A 86 -0.64 -28.26 3.83
C TYR A 86 -2.07 -28.72 4.10
N GLN A 87 -2.64 -29.59 3.27
CA GLN A 87 -4.05 -29.99 3.37
C GLN A 87 -4.46 -30.57 4.75
N ASN A 88 -3.49 -31.05 5.53
CA ASN A 88 -3.75 -31.62 6.86
C ASN A 88 -3.30 -30.70 8.01
N VAL A 89 -2.90 -29.45 7.72
CA VAL A 89 -2.24 -28.58 8.71
C VAL A 89 -2.83 -27.17 8.72
N VAL A 90 -3.20 -26.63 7.56
CA VAL A 90 -3.71 -25.26 7.45
C VAL A 90 -5.24 -25.33 7.37
N HIS A 91 -5.89 -24.81 8.39
CA HIS A 91 -7.36 -24.78 8.45
C HIS A 91 -7.95 -23.48 7.91
N ASN A 92 -7.24 -22.37 7.96
CA ASN A 92 -7.73 -21.08 7.47
C ASN A 92 -6.66 -20.33 6.67
N ILE A 93 -7.00 -19.95 5.44
CA ILE A 93 -6.10 -19.20 4.53
C ILE A 93 -6.49 -17.72 4.56
N PHE A 94 -5.61 -16.88 5.08
CA PHE A 94 -5.77 -15.44 5.07
C PHE A 94 -5.23 -14.85 3.76
N PHE A 95 -6.12 -14.34 2.92
CA PHE A 95 -5.75 -13.73 1.64
C PHE A 95 -5.80 -12.20 1.73
N ILE A 96 -4.65 -11.57 1.54
CA ILE A 96 -4.58 -10.11 1.51
C ILE A 96 -4.94 -9.63 0.09
N SER A 97 -6.19 -9.24 -0.05
CA SER A 97 -6.77 -8.65 -1.25
C SER A 97 -6.51 -7.12 -1.27
N SER A 98 -7.51 -6.34 -1.64
CA SER A 98 -7.47 -4.88 -1.59
C SER A 98 -8.89 -4.31 -1.67
N ALA A 99 -9.16 -3.26 -0.94
CA ALA A 99 -10.46 -2.57 -0.99
C ALA A 99 -10.69 -1.82 -2.32
N CYS A 100 -9.67 -1.72 -3.18
CA CYS A 100 -9.88 -1.21 -4.55
C CYS A 100 -10.81 -2.10 -5.40
N VAL A 101 -11.11 -3.32 -4.94
CA VAL A 101 -12.06 -4.23 -5.64
C VAL A 101 -13.49 -3.69 -5.67
N TYR A 102 -13.86 -2.83 -4.72
CA TYR A 102 -15.22 -2.29 -4.67
C TYR A 102 -15.50 -1.34 -5.83
N CYS A 103 -16.70 -1.47 -6.42
CA CYS A 103 -17.23 -0.48 -7.35
C CYS A 103 -17.51 0.81 -6.57
N ARG A 104 -17.00 1.91 -7.09
CA ARG A 104 -17.11 3.24 -6.48
C ARG A 104 -17.40 4.29 -7.54
N ASN A 105 -17.91 5.44 -7.14
CA ASN A 105 -18.08 6.61 -8.00
C ASN A 105 -17.66 7.89 -7.25
N ASN A 106 -17.69 9.00 -7.95
CA ASN A 106 -17.29 10.30 -7.41
C ASN A 106 -18.39 10.99 -6.60
N GLU A 107 -19.62 10.57 -6.80
CA GLU A 107 -20.80 11.27 -6.25
C GLU A 107 -21.21 10.67 -4.90
N ALA A 108 -21.04 9.35 -4.75
CA ALA A 108 -21.47 8.67 -3.53
C ALA A 108 -20.58 9.03 -2.34
N THR A 109 -21.21 9.47 -1.30
CA THR A 109 -20.58 9.69 0.01
C THR A 109 -20.98 8.60 1.02
N GLU A 110 -21.81 7.65 0.59
CA GLU A 110 -22.17 6.49 1.41
C GLU A 110 -20.94 5.62 1.65
N ALA A 111 -20.80 5.18 2.90
CA ALA A 111 -19.67 4.35 3.31
C ALA A 111 -19.78 2.94 2.69
N LEU A 112 -18.68 2.49 2.12
CA LEU A 112 -18.55 1.16 1.51
C LEU A 112 -18.64 0.08 2.59
N THR A 113 -19.39 -0.97 2.29
CA THR A 113 -19.44 -2.20 3.10
C THR A 113 -18.91 -3.37 2.27
N GLU A 114 -18.67 -4.50 2.91
CA GLU A 114 -18.21 -5.70 2.22
C GLU A 114 -19.24 -6.23 1.20
N LYS A 115 -20.49 -5.79 1.31
CA LYS A 115 -21.58 -6.16 0.38
C LYS A 115 -21.56 -5.37 -0.93
N CYS A 116 -20.79 -4.28 -1.00
CA CYS A 116 -20.72 -3.44 -2.20
C CYS A 116 -20.28 -4.23 -3.43
N GLY A 117 -20.76 -3.79 -4.61
CA GLY A 117 -20.47 -4.43 -5.89
C GLY A 117 -18.98 -4.59 -6.17
N LYS A 118 -18.62 -5.69 -6.81
CA LYS A 118 -17.25 -6.06 -7.19
C LYS A 118 -17.26 -6.80 -8.54
N PRO A 119 -16.22 -6.74 -9.38
CA PRO A 119 -15.01 -5.93 -9.23
C PRO A 119 -15.17 -4.49 -9.77
N ASN A 120 -14.35 -3.59 -9.30
CA ASN A 120 -14.13 -2.29 -9.91
C ASN A 120 -13.42 -2.49 -11.27
N LYS A 121 -14.15 -2.27 -12.35
CA LYS A 121 -13.71 -2.55 -13.73
C LYS A 121 -12.77 -1.47 -14.29
N LEU A 122 -12.61 -0.35 -13.58
CA LEU A 122 -11.78 0.77 -14.04
C LEU A 122 -10.27 0.51 -13.87
N TRP A 123 -9.90 -0.53 -13.11
CA TRP A 123 -8.49 -0.84 -12.81
C TRP A 123 -8.22 -2.34 -12.89
N ASN A 124 -7.35 -2.74 -13.82
CA ASN A 124 -7.02 -4.16 -14.01
C ASN A 124 -6.46 -4.84 -12.74
N TYR A 125 -5.75 -4.10 -11.89
CA TYR A 125 -5.30 -4.60 -10.59
C TYR A 125 -6.48 -5.04 -9.72
N SER A 126 -7.54 -4.24 -9.69
CA SER A 126 -8.77 -4.55 -8.95
C SER A 126 -9.44 -5.82 -9.49
N ILE A 127 -9.54 -5.94 -10.82
CA ILE A 127 -10.13 -7.13 -11.46
C ILE A 127 -9.34 -8.39 -11.05
N LYS A 128 -8.01 -8.34 -11.15
CA LYS A 128 -7.13 -9.47 -10.79
C LYS A 128 -7.21 -9.84 -9.31
N LYS A 129 -7.30 -8.83 -8.42
CA LYS A 129 -7.48 -9.11 -6.98
C LYS A 129 -8.81 -9.81 -6.72
N TYR A 130 -9.89 -9.36 -7.34
CA TYR A 130 -11.21 -9.99 -7.20
C TYR A 130 -11.23 -11.41 -7.78
N GLU A 131 -10.63 -11.60 -8.96
CA GLU A 131 -10.48 -12.95 -9.55
C GLU A 131 -9.76 -13.90 -8.59
N ALA A 132 -8.72 -13.41 -7.92
CA ALA A 132 -7.98 -14.19 -6.92
C ALA A 132 -8.85 -14.50 -5.69
N GLU A 133 -9.71 -13.57 -5.25
CA GLU A 133 -10.69 -13.85 -4.19
C GLU A 133 -11.61 -15.01 -4.59
N GLN A 134 -12.17 -14.96 -5.81
CA GLN A 134 -13.08 -15.99 -6.31
C GLN A 134 -12.40 -17.35 -6.43
N GLN A 135 -11.15 -17.36 -6.91
CA GLN A 135 -10.36 -18.60 -6.99
C GLN A 135 -10.10 -19.20 -5.60
N LEU A 136 -9.82 -18.37 -4.59
CA LEU A 136 -9.64 -18.85 -3.21
C LEU A 136 -10.95 -19.46 -2.67
N ILE A 137 -12.07 -18.81 -2.87
CA ILE A 137 -13.39 -19.30 -2.44
C ILE A 137 -13.68 -20.69 -3.09
N GLU A 138 -13.42 -20.81 -4.39
CA GLU A 138 -13.62 -22.09 -5.09
C GLU A 138 -12.63 -23.17 -4.62
N MET A 139 -11.40 -22.77 -4.34
CA MET A 139 -10.38 -23.68 -3.81
C MET A 139 -10.79 -24.20 -2.42
N SER A 140 -11.27 -23.33 -1.55
CA SER A 140 -11.65 -23.71 -0.19
C SER A 140 -12.74 -24.79 -0.16
N LYS A 141 -13.69 -24.70 -1.09
CA LYS A 141 -14.76 -25.74 -1.24
C LYS A 141 -14.22 -27.13 -1.58
N ARG A 142 -13.07 -27.18 -2.31
CA ARG A 142 -12.47 -28.44 -2.79
C ARG A 142 -11.46 -29.04 -1.83
N CYS A 143 -10.89 -28.24 -0.94
CA CYS A 143 -9.75 -28.62 -0.10
C CYS A 143 -10.11 -28.76 1.39
N ASP A 144 -11.38 -28.66 1.72
CA ASP A 144 -11.88 -28.69 3.11
C ASP A 144 -11.08 -27.73 4.00
N CYS A 145 -10.82 -26.52 3.50
CA CYS A 145 -10.15 -25.47 4.25
C CYS A 145 -11.00 -24.22 4.28
N TYR A 146 -10.77 -23.40 5.27
CA TYR A 146 -11.46 -22.12 5.43
C TYR A 146 -10.65 -20.98 4.80
N TYR A 147 -11.31 -19.86 4.56
CA TYR A 147 -10.64 -18.64 4.09
C TYR A 147 -11.05 -17.43 4.91
N THR A 148 -10.20 -16.43 4.92
CA THR A 148 -10.51 -15.08 5.37
C THR A 148 -9.92 -14.11 4.34
N ILE A 149 -10.77 -13.32 3.68
CA ILE A 149 -10.32 -12.32 2.71
C ILE A 149 -10.19 -10.98 3.46
N VAL A 150 -9.00 -10.40 3.42
CA VAL A 150 -8.72 -9.12 4.05
C VAL A 150 -8.44 -8.09 2.97
N ARG A 151 -9.19 -6.99 2.98
CA ARG A 151 -9.07 -5.89 2.01
C ARG A 151 -8.55 -4.62 2.67
N PRO A 152 -7.22 -4.44 2.75
CA PRO A 152 -6.69 -3.12 3.11
C PRO A 152 -7.01 -2.10 2.01
N TYR A 153 -7.12 -0.84 2.40
CA TYR A 153 -7.09 0.26 1.44
C TYR A 153 -5.67 0.85 1.43
N ILE A 154 -5.50 2.15 1.52
CA ILE A 154 -4.15 2.74 1.54
C ILE A 154 -3.59 2.61 2.96
N THR A 155 -2.69 1.64 3.15
CA THR A 155 -1.94 1.51 4.40
C THR A 155 -0.60 2.23 4.27
N TYR A 156 -0.13 2.84 5.34
CA TYR A 156 1.16 3.52 5.38
C TYR A 156 1.83 3.35 6.75
N ASN A 157 3.13 3.55 6.76
CA ASN A 157 3.99 3.42 7.95
C ASN A 157 4.99 4.59 7.95
N ASN A 158 5.98 4.54 8.82
CA ASN A 158 7.00 5.60 8.93
C ASN A 158 7.78 5.83 7.62
N GLU A 159 7.91 4.80 6.77
CA GLU A 159 8.68 4.88 5.53
C GLU A 159 7.86 5.37 4.33
N ARG A 160 6.55 5.46 4.47
CA ARG A 160 5.65 5.75 3.35
C ARG A 160 4.84 7.01 3.62
N ILE A 161 5.10 8.07 2.88
CA ILE A 161 4.21 9.23 2.92
C ILE A 161 2.86 8.84 2.27
N PRO A 162 1.73 9.13 2.91
CA PRO A 162 0.42 8.71 2.39
C PRO A 162 -0.10 9.67 1.31
N TRP A 163 0.65 9.82 0.22
CA TRP A 163 0.28 10.65 -0.92
C TRP A 163 -0.15 9.76 -2.10
N GLY A 164 -1.28 10.11 -2.74
CA GLY A 164 -1.92 9.26 -3.75
C GLY A 164 -1.12 9.04 -5.03
N ILE A 165 -0.35 10.03 -5.45
CA ILE A 165 0.49 9.99 -6.66
C ILE A 165 1.95 10.15 -6.20
N ALA A 166 2.48 9.12 -5.58
CA ALA A 166 3.83 9.10 -5.02
C ALA A 166 4.76 8.28 -5.90
N PRO A 167 6.07 8.59 -5.93
CA PRO A 167 7.02 7.76 -6.68
C PRO A 167 7.16 6.37 -6.04
N ALA A 168 8.00 5.50 -6.59
CA ALA A 168 8.24 4.18 -6.00
C ALA A 168 8.68 4.32 -4.53
N TYR A 169 8.25 3.38 -3.69
CA TYR A 169 8.33 3.40 -2.23
C TYR A 169 9.67 3.92 -1.68
N ARG A 170 10.78 3.41 -2.20
CA ARG A 170 12.14 3.80 -1.76
C ARG A 170 12.46 5.27 -2.04
N PHE A 171 11.64 5.97 -2.82
CA PHE A 171 11.82 7.37 -3.20
C PHE A 171 10.77 8.30 -2.57
N HIS A 172 9.96 7.84 -1.62
CA HIS A 172 8.88 8.64 -1.04
C HIS A 172 9.40 9.94 -0.40
N ARG A 173 10.61 9.94 0.12
CA ARG A 173 11.23 11.16 0.65
C ARG A 173 11.33 12.29 -0.41
N THR A 174 11.30 11.96 -1.70
CA THR A 174 11.27 12.96 -2.80
C THR A 174 10.14 14.00 -2.58
N ILE A 175 8.98 13.58 -2.08
CA ILE A 175 7.84 14.48 -1.83
C ILE A 175 8.21 15.50 -0.74
N ILE A 176 8.78 15.03 0.37
CA ILE A 176 9.18 15.87 1.50
C ILE A 176 10.27 16.87 1.07
N GLU A 177 11.31 16.38 0.38
CA GLU A 177 12.42 17.22 -0.05
C GLU A 177 11.97 18.24 -1.11
N ARG A 178 11.04 17.84 -2.00
CA ARG A 178 10.44 18.76 -2.97
C ARG A 178 9.72 19.92 -2.24
N ILE A 179 8.92 19.61 -1.22
CA ILE A 179 8.19 20.59 -0.42
C ILE A 179 9.20 21.49 0.34
N LYS A 180 10.21 20.88 1.00
CA LYS A 180 11.26 21.62 1.75
C LYS A 180 12.04 22.58 0.86
N SER A 181 12.19 22.27 -0.42
CA SER A 181 12.89 23.13 -1.38
C SER A 181 12.00 24.24 -1.97
N GLY A 182 10.75 24.36 -1.52
CA GLY A 182 9.82 25.39 -2.00
C GLY A 182 9.14 25.07 -3.33
N LYS A 183 9.39 23.90 -3.93
CA LYS A 183 8.75 23.51 -5.18
C LYS A 183 7.27 23.18 -4.94
N PRO A 184 6.37 23.63 -5.81
CA PRO A 184 4.95 23.33 -5.64
C PRO A 184 4.65 21.85 -5.86
N MET A 185 3.68 21.34 -5.10
CA MET A 185 3.05 20.06 -5.33
C MET A 185 1.82 20.23 -6.23
N PHE A 186 1.00 19.22 -6.34
CA PHE A 186 -0.24 19.27 -7.13
C PHE A 186 -1.31 18.39 -6.50
N VAL A 187 -2.57 18.75 -6.76
CA VAL A 187 -3.75 17.91 -6.50
C VAL A 187 -4.44 17.66 -7.84
N TRP A 188 -5.41 16.78 -7.88
CA TRP A 188 -6.22 16.48 -9.06
C TRP A 188 -7.70 16.74 -8.74
N ASN A 189 -8.37 17.35 -9.71
CA ASN A 189 -9.82 17.61 -9.62
C ASN A 189 -10.20 18.30 -8.29
N GLY A 190 -9.47 19.34 -7.93
CA GLY A 190 -9.70 20.09 -6.70
C GLY A 190 -9.25 19.39 -5.42
N GLY A 191 -8.74 18.16 -5.53
CA GLY A 191 -8.35 17.36 -4.37
C GLY A 191 -9.51 16.96 -3.48
N THR A 192 -10.75 16.96 -3.99
CA THR A 192 -11.97 16.82 -3.18
C THR A 192 -12.43 15.38 -2.98
N ASN A 193 -11.88 14.42 -3.74
CA ASN A 193 -12.23 13.02 -3.54
C ASN A 193 -11.73 12.53 -2.17
N TYR A 194 -12.57 11.76 -1.50
CA TYR A 194 -12.26 11.19 -0.20
C TYR A 194 -11.35 9.98 -0.32
N CYS A 195 -10.39 9.88 0.59
CA CYS A 195 -9.54 8.70 0.77
C CYS A 195 -9.48 8.32 2.24
N THR A 196 -9.31 7.04 2.51
CA THR A 196 -9.10 6.52 3.86
C THR A 196 -7.65 6.03 3.96
N LEU A 197 -6.93 6.52 4.94
CA LEU A 197 -5.50 6.25 5.14
C LEU A 197 -5.32 5.53 6.47
N THR A 198 -4.83 4.31 6.44
CA THR A 198 -4.73 3.45 7.61
C THR A 198 -3.27 3.27 8.02
N TYR A 199 -2.95 3.64 9.25
CA TYR A 199 -1.60 3.41 9.76
C TYR A 199 -1.37 1.91 9.97
N SER A 200 -0.20 1.43 9.60
CA SER A 200 0.08 -0.02 9.53
C SER A 200 -0.03 -0.74 10.87
N GLU A 201 0.26 -0.07 11.98
CA GLU A 201 0.11 -0.66 13.33
C GLU A 201 -1.36 -0.91 13.64
N ASP A 202 -2.24 0.03 13.34
CA ASP A 202 -3.68 -0.12 13.57
C ASP A 202 -4.25 -1.25 12.68
N PHE A 203 -3.82 -1.29 11.40
CA PHE A 203 -4.16 -2.39 10.50
C PHE A 203 -3.71 -3.74 11.06
N ALA A 204 -2.46 -3.81 11.55
CA ALA A 204 -1.89 -5.06 12.07
C ALA A 204 -2.64 -5.57 13.30
N LYS A 205 -3.04 -4.67 14.21
CA LYS A 205 -3.84 -5.03 15.40
C LYS A 205 -5.16 -5.69 14.98
N ALA A 206 -5.87 -5.06 14.04
CA ALA A 206 -7.14 -5.59 13.52
C ALA A 206 -6.95 -6.95 12.83
N LEU A 207 -5.91 -7.07 12.00
CA LEU A 207 -5.60 -8.32 11.29
C LEU A 207 -5.28 -9.46 12.27
N VAL A 208 -4.47 -9.19 13.29
CA VAL A 208 -4.12 -10.19 14.33
C VAL A 208 -5.36 -10.65 15.08
N GLY A 209 -6.30 -9.73 15.37
CA GLY A 209 -7.57 -10.05 16.03
C GLY A 209 -8.47 -10.99 15.23
N LEU A 210 -8.24 -11.11 13.91
CA LEU A 210 -8.97 -12.07 13.08
C LEU A 210 -8.33 -13.47 13.11
N PHE A 211 -7.08 -13.61 13.53
CA PHE A 211 -6.45 -14.94 13.59
C PHE A 211 -7.13 -15.80 14.65
N LEU A 212 -7.49 -17.02 14.29
CA LEU A 212 -8.22 -17.97 15.14
C LEU A 212 -9.58 -17.47 15.63
N ASN A 213 -10.10 -16.41 15.03
CA ASN A 213 -11.42 -15.88 15.36
C ASN A 213 -12.48 -16.63 14.54
N PRO A 214 -13.45 -17.32 15.18
CA PRO A 214 -14.48 -18.04 14.44
C PRO A 214 -15.31 -17.15 13.51
N LYS A 215 -15.49 -15.88 13.87
CA LYS A 215 -16.21 -14.89 13.03
C LYS A 215 -15.47 -14.55 11.74
N ALA A 216 -14.19 -14.94 11.61
CA ALA A 216 -13.39 -14.69 10.41
C ALA A 216 -13.50 -15.84 9.40
N THR A 217 -14.07 -16.97 9.80
CA THR A 217 -14.13 -18.21 8.99
C THR A 217 -15.07 -18.02 7.80
N ASN A 218 -14.53 -18.17 6.58
CA ASN A 218 -15.23 -18.02 5.29
C ASN A 218 -15.85 -16.63 5.10
N GLU A 219 -15.16 -15.61 5.64
CA GLU A 219 -15.63 -14.22 5.62
C GLU A 219 -14.63 -13.29 4.92
N ASP A 220 -15.13 -12.13 4.55
CA ASP A 220 -14.31 -11.05 4.00
C ASP A 220 -14.42 -9.78 4.87
N PHE A 221 -13.33 -9.10 5.02
CA PHE A 221 -13.28 -7.85 5.80
C PHE A 221 -12.46 -6.82 5.05
N HIS A 222 -12.95 -5.58 4.98
CA HIS A 222 -12.00 -4.49 4.81
C HIS A 222 -11.50 -4.04 6.18
N ILE A 223 -10.24 -3.68 6.25
CA ILE A 223 -9.59 -3.15 7.46
C ILE A 223 -9.03 -1.79 7.10
N THR A 224 -9.70 -0.73 7.55
CA THR A 224 -9.37 0.65 7.20
C THR A 224 -9.52 1.53 8.44
N SER A 225 -8.93 2.73 8.40
CA SER A 225 -9.16 3.74 9.43
C SER A 225 -10.65 4.13 9.48
N ASP A 226 -11.11 4.60 10.64
CA ASP A 226 -12.44 5.21 10.78
C ASP A 226 -12.49 6.63 10.19
N TYR A 227 -11.34 7.22 9.89
CA TYR A 227 -11.23 8.59 9.38
C TYR A 227 -10.99 8.59 7.89
N CYS A 228 -11.75 9.42 7.18
CA CYS A 228 -11.51 9.71 5.77
C CYS A 228 -11.14 11.19 5.60
N TYR A 229 -10.38 11.48 4.57
CA TYR A 229 -9.83 12.81 4.30
C TYR A 229 -9.97 13.11 2.81
N GLN A 230 -10.14 14.37 2.45
CA GLN A 230 -9.98 14.77 1.05
C GLN A 230 -8.47 14.81 0.70
N TRP A 231 -8.12 14.52 -0.56
CA TRP A 231 -6.71 14.51 -0.96
C TRP A 231 -6.02 15.85 -0.71
N LYS A 232 -6.75 16.96 -0.87
CA LYS A 232 -6.17 18.29 -0.55
C LYS A 232 -5.82 18.40 0.94
N ASP A 233 -6.66 17.83 1.83
CA ASP A 233 -6.42 17.88 3.27
C ASP A 233 -5.18 17.05 3.66
N VAL A 234 -5.00 15.91 2.99
CA VAL A 234 -3.77 15.09 3.16
C VAL A 234 -2.53 15.93 2.82
N LEU A 235 -2.59 16.65 1.70
CA LEU A 235 -1.47 17.49 1.28
C LEU A 235 -1.27 18.67 2.25
N PHE A 236 -2.35 19.31 2.69
CA PHE A 236 -2.29 20.37 3.70
C PHE A 236 -1.61 19.87 4.98
N THR A 237 -1.99 18.69 5.46
CA THR A 237 -1.40 18.10 6.67
C THR A 237 0.11 17.87 6.50
N ILE A 238 0.56 17.44 5.31
CA ILE A 238 1.99 17.27 5.04
C ILE A 238 2.72 18.61 5.16
N TYR A 239 2.16 19.67 4.59
CA TYR A 239 2.73 21.03 4.68
C TYR A 239 2.76 21.53 6.13
N GLU A 240 1.67 21.34 6.88
CA GLU A 240 1.55 21.71 8.30
C GLU A 240 2.63 21.05 9.16
N GLU A 241 2.77 19.74 9.02
CA GLU A 241 3.74 18.99 9.84
C GLU A 241 5.19 19.34 9.46
N LEU A 242 5.41 19.81 8.22
CA LEU A 242 6.70 20.34 7.80
C LEU A 242 6.90 21.82 8.21
N LYS A 243 5.86 22.50 8.69
CA LYS A 243 5.85 23.93 9.05
C LYS A 243 6.17 24.80 7.85
N ILE A 244 5.67 24.42 6.67
CA ILE A 244 5.90 25.13 5.41
C ILE A 244 4.52 25.62 4.88
N LYS A 245 4.47 26.85 4.39
CA LYS A 245 3.24 27.39 3.79
C LYS A 245 2.84 26.54 2.58
N PRO A 246 1.56 26.09 2.51
CA PRO A 246 1.10 25.29 1.38
C PRO A 246 1.34 25.97 0.03
N ASN A 247 1.88 25.20 -0.91
CA ASN A 247 2.20 25.63 -2.26
C ASN A 247 1.91 24.47 -3.21
N PHE A 248 0.72 24.47 -3.82
CA PHE A 248 0.34 23.42 -4.76
C PHE A 248 -0.68 23.93 -5.78
N VAL A 249 -0.75 23.23 -6.91
CA VAL A 249 -1.56 23.59 -8.08
C VAL A 249 -2.62 22.49 -8.28
N ASP A 250 -3.85 22.90 -8.55
CA ASP A 250 -4.89 21.95 -8.97
C ASP A 250 -4.75 21.70 -10.47
N LEU A 251 -4.71 20.42 -10.84
CA LEU A 251 -4.48 19.98 -12.20
C LEU A 251 -5.57 19.02 -12.67
N PRO A 252 -6.01 19.13 -13.93
CA PRO A 252 -6.89 18.11 -14.47
C PRO A 252 -6.19 16.76 -14.58
N THR A 253 -6.91 15.70 -14.26
CA THR A 253 -6.43 14.30 -14.33
C THR A 253 -5.76 13.99 -15.67
N SER A 254 -6.31 14.50 -16.79
CA SER A 254 -5.76 14.28 -18.13
C SER A 254 -4.32 14.82 -18.28
N LEU A 255 -4.03 15.95 -17.66
CA LEU A 255 -2.69 16.53 -17.70
C LEU A 255 -1.71 15.69 -16.88
N ILE A 256 -2.13 15.25 -15.69
CA ILE A 256 -1.29 14.37 -14.85
C ILE A 256 -0.96 13.09 -15.60
N ILE A 257 -1.95 12.44 -16.21
CA ILE A 257 -1.77 11.20 -17.00
C ILE A 257 -0.80 11.43 -18.17
N LYS A 258 -0.84 12.60 -18.80
CA LYS A 258 0.08 12.93 -19.90
C LYS A 258 1.55 12.92 -19.45
N TYR A 259 1.85 13.40 -18.26
CA TYR A 259 3.22 13.52 -17.75
C TYR A 259 3.63 12.36 -16.84
N LEU A 260 2.66 11.71 -16.19
CA LEU A 260 2.86 10.60 -15.27
C LEU A 260 1.95 9.42 -15.68
N PRO A 261 2.13 8.86 -16.90
CA PRO A 261 1.19 7.88 -17.45
C PRO A 261 1.11 6.57 -16.67
N GLU A 262 2.13 6.22 -15.91
CA GLU A 262 2.14 5.02 -15.05
C GLU A 262 1.05 5.08 -13.97
N TYR A 263 0.61 6.26 -13.58
CA TYR A 263 -0.45 6.44 -12.58
C TYR A 263 -1.86 6.47 -13.19
N LYS A 264 -1.99 6.37 -14.52
CA LYS A 264 -3.28 6.49 -15.22
C LYS A 264 -4.36 5.60 -14.59
N ASN A 265 -4.07 4.31 -14.48
CA ASN A 265 -5.06 3.32 -14.04
C ASN A 265 -5.40 3.50 -12.56
N GLU A 266 -4.42 3.80 -11.74
CA GLU A 266 -4.59 4.08 -10.31
C GLU A 266 -5.38 5.38 -10.10
N LEU A 267 -5.06 6.42 -10.87
CA LEU A 267 -5.71 7.72 -10.75
C LEU A 267 -7.19 7.63 -11.16
N ILE A 268 -7.50 7.00 -12.31
CA ILE A 268 -8.87 6.85 -12.80
C ILE A 268 -9.65 5.82 -11.98
N GLY A 269 -9.04 4.67 -11.69
CA GLY A 269 -9.72 3.54 -11.05
C GLY A 269 -9.74 3.58 -9.53
N ASP A 270 -9.10 4.58 -8.91
CA ASP A 270 -9.01 4.61 -7.45
C ASP A 270 -8.97 6.04 -6.90
N ARG A 271 -7.90 6.80 -7.17
CA ARG A 271 -7.64 8.10 -6.51
C ARG A 271 -8.66 9.20 -6.85
N SER A 272 -9.35 9.09 -7.98
CA SER A 272 -10.41 10.01 -8.38
C SER A 272 -11.80 9.51 -7.99
N LEU A 273 -11.90 8.50 -7.13
CA LEU A 273 -13.16 7.93 -6.64
C LEU A 273 -13.18 8.05 -5.11
N ASN A 274 -14.36 8.27 -4.55
CA ASN A 274 -14.52 8.35 -3.10
C ASN A 274 -14.26 6.98 -2.45
N ALA A 275 -13.52 6.97 -1.37
CA ALA A 275 -13.14 5.77 -0.60
C ALA A 275 -13.40 6.01 0.88
N ILE A 276 -14.66 5.87 1.26
CA ILE A 276 -15.17 5.99 2.64
C ILE A 276 -15.64 4.59 3.05
N PHE A 277 -15.28 4.11 4.22
CA PHE A 277 -15.55 2.73 4.63
C PHE A 277 -16.33 2.66 5.94
N ASN A 278 -17.23 1.68 6.03
CA ASN A 278 -17.96 1.35 7.25
C ASN A 278 -17.27 0.14 7.91
N ASN A 279 -16.58 0.37 9.00
CA ASN A 279 -15.80 -0.64 9.72
C ASN A 279 -16.62 -1.47 10.72
N GLN A 280 -17.96 -1.43 10.64
CA GLN A 280 -18.81 -2.14 11.59
C GLN A 280 -18.47 -3.64 11.67
N LYS A 281 -18.30 -4.28 10.51
CA LYS A 281 -18.04 -5.74 10.44
C LYS A 281 -16.75 -6.13 11.16
N ILE A 282 -15.64 -5.41 10.92
CA ILE A 282 -14.38 -5.72 11.60
C ILE A 282 -14.48 -5.42 13.11
N LYS A 283 -15.19 -4.38 13.52
CA LYS A 283 -15.40 -4.05 14.93
C LYS A 283 -16.28 -5.10 15.64
N GLU A 284 -17.26 -5.67 14.96
CA GLU A 284 -18.08 -6.77 15.49
C GLU A 284 -17.27 -8.06 15.64
N ALA A 285 -16.35 -8.30 14.72
CA ALA A 285 -15.48 -9.47 14.77
C ALA A 285 -14.37 -9.31 15.81
N VAL A 286 -13.79 -8.11 15.91
CA VAL A 286 -12.66 -7.79 16.80
C VAL A 286 -13.04 -6.55 17.63
N PRO A 287 -13.83 -6.70 18.69
CA PRO A 287 -14.35 -5.54 19.44
C PRO A 287 -13.28 -4.64 20.06
N GLU A 288 -12.09 -5.17 20.32
CA GLU A 288 -10.97 -4.40 20.85
C GLU A 288 -10.24 -3.57 19.81
N VAL A 289 -10.60 -3.69 18.52
CA VAL A 289 -9.92 -2.91 17.48
C VAL A 289 -10.25 -1.43 17.60
N CYS A 290 -9.21 -0.61 17.53
CA CYS A 290 -9.34 0.83 17.55
C CYS A 290 -8.31 1.43 16.57
N PHE A 291 -8.79 2.25 15.65
CA PHE A 291 -7.94 2.93 14.68
C PHE A 291 -7.56 4.30 15.26
N GLN A 292 -6.52 4.33 16.07
CA GLN A 292 -6.15 5.49 16.90
C GLN A 292 -5.23 6.50 16.20
N THR A 293 -4.47 6.05 15.21
CA THR A 293 -3.46 6.91 14.59
C THR A 293 -4.13 7.92 13.65
N SER A 294 -4.14 9.19 14.05
CA SER A 294 -4.62 10.28 13.21
C SER A 294 -3.67 10.55 12.04
N LEU A 295 -4.15 11.26 11.02
CA LEU A 295 -3.33 11.64 9.85
C LEU A 295 -2.12 12.47 10.29
N ASN A 296 -2.33 13.47 11.16
CA ASN A 296 -1.25 14.32 11.66
C ASN A 296 -0.18 13.50 12.37
N GLU A 297 -0.60 12.62 13.29
CA GLU A 297 0.34 11.76 14.02
C GLU A 297 1.12 10.85 13.06
N GLY A 298 0.42 10.22 12.11
CA GLY A 298 1.06 9.33 11.13
C GLY A 298 2.06 10.07 10.25
N ILE A 299 1.70 11.26 9.75
CA ILE A 299 2.60 12.08 8.91
C ILE A 299 3.80 12.56 9.76
N ARG A 300 3.58 12.97 11.00
CA ARG A 300 4.65 13.36 11.92
C ARG A 300 5.66 12.23 12.10
N ARG A 301 5.21 10.99 12.27
CA ARG A 301 6.08 9.80 12.39
C ARG A 301 6.88 9.58 11.09
N VAL A 302 6.26 9.78 9.92
CA VAL A 302 6.94 9.67 8.62
C VAL A 302 8.07 10.71 8.53
N ILE A 303 7.78 11.97 8.86
CA ILE A 303 8.75 13.06 8.79
C ILE A 303 9.90 12.78 9.76
N ALA A 304 9.57 12.45 11.02
CA ALA A 304 10.57 12.12 12.04
C ALA A 304 11.49 10.97 11.59
N TYR A 305 10.92 9.91 11.03
CA TYR A 305 11.71 8.80 10.49
C TYR A 305 12.69 9.29 9.41
N TYR A 306 12.20 10.07 8.45
CA TYR A 306 13.09 10.55 7.37
C TYR A 306 14.17 11.51 7.88
N GLU A 307 13.93 12.20 8.98
CA GLU A 307 14.95 13.08 9.59
C GLU A 307 16.08 12.29 10.28
N THR A 308 15.83 11.04 10.68
CA THR A 308 16.91 10.18 11.22
C THR A 308 17.87 9.67 10.13
N LEU A 309 17.47 9.72 8.86
CA LEU A 309 18.28 9.16 7.78
C LEU A 309 19.35 10.13 7.30
N SER A 310 20.61 9.75 7.42
CA SER A 310 21.76 10.53 6.94
C SER A 310 21.84 10.56 5.41
N THR A 311 21.33 9.53 4.74
CA THR A 311 21.28 9.44 3.27
C THR A 311 19.88 9.01 2.82
N PHE A 312 19.53 9.35 1.59
CA PHE A 312 18.22 8.98 1.05
C PHE A 312 18.24 8.92 -0.47
N ASN A 313 17.30 8.17 -1.00
CA ASN A 313 17.06 8.08 -2.44
C ASN A 313 16.09 9.19 -2.88
N TYR A 314 16.43 9.89 -3.95
CA TYR A 314 15.60 10.94 -4.55
C TYR A 314 15.27 10.57 -5.99
N ASP A 315 13.99 10.63 -6.36
CA ASP A 315 13.57 10.33 -7.73
C ASP A 315 13.61 11.60 -8.59
N PHE A 316 14.75 11.85 -9.22
CA PHE A 316 14.95 12.99 -10.13
C PHE A 316 14.09 12.91 -11.38
N ARG A 317 13.67 11.70 -11.80
CA ARG A 317 12.75 11.51 -12.93
C ARG A 317 11.35 11.99 -12.58
N TYR A 318 10.85 11.57 -11.42
CA TYR A 318 9.54 11.98 -10.90
C TYR A 318 9.52 13.50 -10.70
N ASP A 319 10.51 14.06 -10.01
CA ASP A 319 10.63 15.49 -9.73
C ASP A 319 10.64 16.32 -11.03
N ALA A 320 11.48 15.94 -11.99
CA ALA A 320 11.61 16.62 -13.28
C ALA A 320 10.31 16.64 -14.08
N ARG A 321 9.57 15.54 -14.05
CA ARG A 321 8.30 15.41 -14.77
C ARG A 321 7.20 16.26 -14.13
N ILE A 322 7.19 16.35 -12.81
CA ILE A 322 6.30 17.29 -12.10
C ILE A 322 6.65 18.73 -12.49
N ASP A 323 7.92 19.09 -12.44
CA ASP A 323 8.36 20.45 -12.83
C ASP A 323 7.96 20.76 -14.28
N ARG A 324 8.13 19.79 -15.18
CA ARG A 324 7.71 19.92 -16.58
C ARG A 324 6.20 20.16 -16.70
N MET A 325 5.42 19.37 -15.97
CA MET A 325 3.95 19.47 -15.96
C MET A 325 3.50 20.84 -15.42
N LEU A 326 4.04 21.25 -14.28
CA LEU A 326 3.68 22.51 -13.61
C LEU A 326 4.09 23.72 -14.45
N SER A 327 5.23 23.66 -15.15
CA SER A 327 5.66 24.76 -16.05
C SER A 327 4.66 24.97 -17.19
N LYS A 328 3.93 23.93 -17.62
CA LYS A 328 2.87 24.07 -18.64
C LYS A 328 1.62 24.73 -18.08
N CYS A 329 1.52 24.86 -16.77
CA CYS A 329 0.43 25.56 -16.07
C CYS A 329 0.85 26.96 -15.59
N GLY A 330 2.02 27.43 -16.03
CA GLY A 330 2.48 28.79 -15.73
C GLY A 330 3.46 28.88 -14.56
N GLU A 331 3.76 27.78 -13.87
CA GLU A 331 4.72 27.78 -12.77
C GLU A 331 6.14 28.09 -13.30
N LYS A 332 6.81 29.04 -12.65
CA LYS A 332 8.15 29.51 -13.03
C LYS A 332 9.19 29.16 -11.97
N GLY A 333 10.46 29.30 -12.33
CA GLY A 333 11.57 29.09 -11.40
C GLY A 333 11.87 27.63 -11.06
N LEU A 334 11.17 26.67 -11.70
CA LEU A 334 11.36 25.25 -11.42
C LEU A 334 12.65 24.75 -12.07
N HIS A 335 13.59 24.30 -11.24
CA HIS A 335 14.93 23.89 -11.70
C HIS A 335 15.45 22.72 -10.88
N PHE A 336 16.56 22.16 -11.32
CA PHE A 336 17.27 21.10 -10.59
C PHE A 336 17.78 21.66 -9.25
N ILE A 337 17.49 20.94 -8.17
CA ILE A 337 18.02 21.23 -6.85
C ILE A 337 18.96 20.09 -6.46
N PRO A 338 20.23 20.37 -6.16
CA PRO A 338 21.12 19.34 -5.67
C PRO A 338 20.78 18.98 -4.22
N TYR A 339 20.53 17.71 -3.99
CA TYR A 339 20.34 17.16 -2.64
C TYR A 339 21.61 16.46 -2.20
N THR A 340 21.74 16.19 -0.91
CA THR A 340 22.84 15.41 -0.36
C THR A 340 23.01 14.12 -1.21
N ASN A 341 24.20 13.87 -1.69
CA ASN A 341 24.54 12.75 -2.58
C ASN A 341 24.09 12.91 -4.05
N SER A 342 23.63 14.10 -4.47
CA SER A 342 23.35 14.34 -5.88
C SER A 342 24.65 14.28 -6.71
N THR A 343 24.59 13.51 -7.78
CA THR A 343 25.72 13.33 -8.70
C THR A 343 25.49 14.09 -10.01
N ILE A 344 26.51 14.14 -10.85
CA ILE A 344 26.39 14.64 -12.24
C ILE A 344 25.32 13.83 -12.98
N HIS A 345 25.26 12.53 -12.71
CA HIS A 345 24.22 11.64 -13.27
C HIS A 345 22.81 12.09 -12.87
N ALA A 346 22.61 12.43 -11.61
CA ALA A 346 21.31 12.92 -11.10
C ALA A 346 20.86 14.19 -11.85
N LYS A 347 21.78 15.14 -12.06
CA LYS A 347 21.51 16.37 -12.82
C LYS A 347 21.16 16.07 -14.27
N LYS A 348 21.92 15.18 -14.93
CA LYS A 348 21.64 14.74 -16.30
C LYS A 348 20.26 14.09 -16.40
N THR A 349 19.93 13.17 -15.49
CA THR A 349 18.63 12.50 -15.43
C THR A 349 17.50 13.53 -15.31
N TYR A 350 17.63 14.48 -14.37
CA TYR A 350 16.63 15.55 -14.20
C TYR A 350 16.44 16.34 -15.51
N LEU A 351 17.52 16.81 -16.15
CA LEU A 351 17.45 17.62 -17.38
C LEU A 351 16.79 16.86 -18.52
N ILE A 352 17.13 15.59 -18.68
CA ILE A 352 16.54 14.70 -19.69
C ILE A 352 15.01 14.63 -19.51
N TYR A 353 14.54 14.31 -18.32
CA TYR A 353 13.10 14.16 -18.06
C TYR A 353 12.36 15.50 -18.01
N ARG A 354 13.07 16.58 -17.71
CA ARG A 354 12.54 17.94 -17.67
C ARG A 354 12.22 18.47 -19.07
N TYR A 355 13.10 18.21 -20.03
CA TYR A 355 13.04 18.86 -21.35
C TYR A 355 12.68 17.96 -22.51
N LEU A 356 13.00 16.68 -22.48
CA LEU A 356 12.71 15.75 -23.57
C LEU A 356 11.35 15.07 -23.43
N PRO A 357 10.66 14.73 -24.55
CA PRO A 357 9.48 13.88 -24.47
C PRO A 357 9.79 12.56 -23.73
N LEU A 358 8.83 12.04 -22.98
CA LEU A 358 9.03 10.88 -22.10
C LEU A 358 9.64 9.67 -22.82
N ARG A 359 9.19 9.43 -24.07
CA ARG A 359 9.69 8.32 -24.90
C ARG A 359 11.18 8.45 -25.20
N MET A 360 11.63 9.67 -25.54
CA MET A 360 13.04 9.98 -25.79
C MET A 360 13.85 9.95 -24.48
N ALA A 361 13.26 10.51 -23.41
CA ALA A 361 13.89 10.53 -22.08
C ALA A 361 14.17 9.11 -21.57
N ASN A 362 13.21 8.21 -21.71
CA ASN A 362 13.38 6.80 -21.29
C ASN A 362 14.51 6.14 -22.09
N LYS A 363 14.51 6.29 -23.43
CA LYS A 363 15.54 5.72 -24.30
C LYS A 363 16.94 6.25 -23.95
N LEU A 364 17.07 7.56 -23.76
CA LEU A 364 18.34 8.16 -23.37
C LEU A 364 18.82 7.70 -22.00
N ASN A 365 17.91 7.60 -21.04
CA ASN A 365 18.27 7.19 -19.69
C ASN A 365 18.82 5.75 -19.63
N GLU A 366 18.35 4.87 -20.51
CA GLU A 366 18.88 3.50 -20.66
C GLU A 366 20.35 3.48 -21.07
N TYR A 367 20.81 4.49 -21.82
CA TYR A 367 22.20 4.59 -22.26
C TYR A 367 23.14 5.22 -21.22
N ILE A 368 22.58 5.96 -20.25
CA ILE A 368 23.40 6.66 -19.25
C ILE A 368 23.31 6.05 -17.85
N SER A 369 22.41 5.06 -17.64
CA SER A 369 22.28 4.30 -16.39
C SER A 369 23.25 3.12 -16.35
#